data_3328989da3f105b0a36fbf46bfde8e2a
#
_entry.id   3328989da3f105b0a36fbf46bfde8e2a
#
_cell.length_a   1.000
_cell.length_b   1.000
_cell.length_c   1.000
_cell.angle_alpha   90.00
_cell.angle_beta   90.00
_cell.angle_gamma   90.00
#
_symmetry.space_group_name_H-M   'P 1'
#
loop_
_entity.id
_entity.type
_entity.pdbx_description
1 polymer ?
#
loop_
_entity_poly.entity_id
_entity_poly.type
_entity_poly.pdbx_seq_one_letter_code
_entity_poly.pdbx_strand_id
1 'polypeptide(L)'
;VLVICYVNKTLDSKNKTFKSIQKNSKLIEFKPLYDSDVYKWIGSESKKLNLNLDPKSIMLISSNIGLDLEMIEKALEKLSFRSNNENLITVDEIEKYIGFSKEYNNFELQNSIGDKKFDKSIFIINQMFQNVKKNPIQVTLSLLHNFFRKIILMHSKNFQCTPKNLGIHPFFLKDYQKAVRNFSLDKCIKIIHLLKQTDLKSKGININRIN
;
A
#
# COMPACT_ATOMS: atom_id res chain seq x y z
N VAL A 1 -6.12 36.89 4.59
CA VAL A 1 -6.55 35.57 5.05
C VAL A 1 -5.46 35.02 5.96
N LEU A 2 -5.81 34.60 7.20
CA LEU A 2 -4.88 33.92 8.11
C LEU A 2 -5.12 32.41 8.01
N VAL A 3 -4.07 31.64 7.77
CA VAL A 3 -4.09 30.17 7.74
C VAL A 3 -3.23 29.67 8.92
N ILE A 4 -3.84 28.88 9.79
CA ILE A 4 -3.15 28.27 10.95
C ILE A 4 -3.07 26.76 10.73
N CYS A 5 -1.86 26.21 10.65
CA CYS A 5 -1.62 24.77 10.55
C CYS A 5 -1.38 24.19 11.95
N TYR A 6 -2.12 23.15 12.31
CA TYR A 6 -1.99 22.45 13.59
C TYR A 6 -1.73 20.96 13.35
N VAL A 7 -0.55 20.49 13.78
CA VAL A 7 -0.05 19.14 13.46
C VAL A 7 -0.20 18.20 14.67
N ASN A 8 -1.33 18.20 15.36
CA ASN A 8 -1.63 17.27 16.45
C ASN A 8 -2.89 16.46 16.15
N LYS A 9 -3.08 15.36 16.88
CA LYS A 9 -4.18 14.42 16.61
C LYS A 9 -5.57 15.02 16.73
N THR A 10 -5.79 15.92 17.71
CA THR A 10 -7.09 16.60 17.93
C THR A 10 -6.88 17.95 18.59
N LEU A 11 -7.72 18.93 18.22
CA LEU A 11 -7.80 20.19 18.97
C LEU A 11 -8.39 19.93 20.36
N ASP A 12 -7.73 20.42 21.41
CA ASP A 12 -8.25 20.30 22.76
C ASP A 12 -9.56 21.10 22.92
N SER A 13 -10.68 20.37 22.93
CA SER A 13 -12.02 20.94 23.04
C SER A 13 -12.27 21.65 24.41
N LYS A 14 -11.41 21.47 25.41
CA LYS A 14 -11.50 22.15 26.70
C LYS A 14 -10.86 23.52 26.65
N ASN A 15 -9.95 23.78 25.73
CA ASN A 15 -9.25 25.06 25.64
C ASN A 15 -10.17 26.14 25.03
N LYS A 16 -10.37 27.23 25.78
CA LYS A 16 -11.25 28.36 25.39
C LYS A 16 -10.78 29.03 24.09
N THR A 17 -9.47 29.14 23.86
CA THR A 17 -8.88 29.73 22.66
C THR A 17 -9.21 28.90 21.41
N PHE A 18 -9.07 27.57 21.51
CA PHE A 18 -9.42 26.69 20.38
C PHE A 18 -10.93 26.71 20.09
N LYS A 19 -11.79 26.77 21.10
CA LYS A 19 -13.23 26.95 20.91
C LYS A 19 -13.57 28.25 20.16
N SER A 20 -12.90 29.35 20.53
CA SER A 20 -13.10 30.63 19.85
C SER A 20 -12.65 30.58 18.38
N ILE A 21 -11.49 30.00 18.10
CA ILE A 21 -10.98 29.79 16.74
C ILE A 21 -11.97 28.94 15.94
N GLN A 22 -12.40 27.82 16.47
CA GLN A 22 -13.32 26.89 15.81
C GLN A 22 -14.67 27.55 15.47
N LYS A 23 -15.16 28.44 16.34
CA LYS A 23 -16.41 29.19 16.13
C LYS A 23 -16.28 30.26 15.03
N ASN A 24 -15.11 30.87 14.89
CA ASN A 24 -14.89 32.05 14.03
C ASN A 24 -14.07 31.74 12.76
N SER A 25 -13.75 30.47 12.49
CA SER A 25 -12.94 30.06 11.34
C SER A 25 -13.48 28.81 10.67
N LYS A 26 -12.99 28.54 9.46
CA LYS A 26 -13.24 27.27 8.76
C LYS A 26 -12.18 26.25 9.19
N LEU A 27 -12.60 25.24 9.96
CA LEU A 27 -11.74 24.11 10.31
C LEU A 27 -11.74 23.08 9.19
N ILE A 28 -10.56 22.70 8.72
CA ILE A 28 -10.36 21.61 7.76
C ILE A 28 -9.49 20.56 8.44
N GLU A 29 -10.01 19.35 8.57
CA GLU A 29 -9.28 18.21 9.14
C GLU A 29 -8.73 17.33 8.01
N PHE A 30 -7.41 17.15 8.00
CA PHE A 30 -6.73 16.22 7.10
C PHE A 30 -6.43 14.91 7.84
N LYS A 31 -7.19 13.87 7.54
CA LYS A 31 -6.97 12.54 8.12
C LYS A 31 -5.90 11.80 7.32
N PRO A 32 -5.03 11.02 8.01
CA PRO A 32 -4.14 10.11 7.30
C PRO A 32 -4.93 9.18 6.39
N LEU A 33 -4.44 8.97 5.18
CA LEU A 33 -5.04 8.04 4.25
C LEU A 33 -4.66 6.60 4.62
N TYR A 34 -5.59 5.67 4.44
CA TYR A 34 -5.33 4.23 4.48
C TYR A 34 -4.97 3.73 3.08
N ASP A 35 -4.37 2.54 2.97
CA ASP A 35 -3.96 1.93 1.69
C ASP A 35 -5.09 1.97 0.63
N SER A 36 -6.34 1.68 1.05
CA SER A 36 -7.51 1.74 0.16
C SER A 36 -7.83 3.14 -0.36
N ASP A 37 -7.52 4.16 0.44
CA ASP A 37 -7.80 5.55 0.09
C ASP A 37 -6.71 6.12 -0.80
N VAL A 38 -5.45 5.70 -0.56
CA VAL A 38 -4.32 6.03 -1.46
C VAL A 38 -4.58 5.52 -2.87
N TYR A 39 -5.08 4.30 -3.02
CA TYR A 39 -5.44 3.75 -4.33
C TYR A 39 -6.45 4.65 -5.07
N LYS A 40 -7.53 5.06 -4.38
CA LYS A 40 -8.54 5.97 -4.93
C LYS A 40 -7.96 7.36 -5.22
N TRP A 41 -7.10 7.83 -4.32
CA TRP A 41 -6.45 9.14 -4.46
C TRP A 41 -5.55 9.17 -5.70
N ILE A 42 -4.74 8.14 -5.94
CA ILE A 42 -3.95 8.00 -7.18
C ILE A 42 -4.86 8.09 -8.40
N GLY A 43 -5.98 7.34 -8.40
CA GLY A 43 -6.94 7.37 -9.51
C GLY A 43 -7.63 8.72 -9.73
N SER A 44 -7.82 9.51 -8.67
CA SER A 44 -8.37 10.87 -8.79
C SER A 44 -7.32 11.89 -9.24
N GLU A 45 -6.09 11.77 -8.72
CA GLU A 45 -4.99 12.68 -9.03
C GLU A 45 -4.50 12.48 -10.46
N SER A 46 -4.40 11.21 -10.90
CA SER A 46 -4.04 10.91 -12.29
C SER A 46 -5.00 11.56 -13.30
N LYS A 47 -6.32 11.60 -13.00
CA LYS A 47 -7.30 12.26 -13.86
C LYS A 47 -7.10 13.77 -13.96
N LYS A 48 -6.69 14.45 -12.89
CA LYS A 48 -6.36 15.88 -12.92
C LYS A 48 -5.17 16.18 -13.85
N LEU A 49 -4.24 15.22 -13.94
CA LEU A 49 -3.09 15.29 -14.82
C LEU A 49 -3.37 14.72 -16.23
N ASN A 50 -4.64 14.43 -16.55
CA ASN A 50 -5.07 13.78 -17.81
C ASN A 50 -4.36 12.43 -18.08
N LEU A 51 -4.03 11.71 -17.02
CA LEU A 51 -3.42 10.38 -17.10
C LEU A 51 -4.48 9.29 -16.95
N ASN A 52 -4.51 8.35 -17.88
CA ASN A 52 -5.35 7.17 -17.80
C ASN A 52 -4.51 5.97 -17.33
N LEU A 53 -4.57 5.65 -16.03
CA LEU A 53 -3.83 4.54 -15.41
C LEU A 53 -4.70 3.28 -15.39
N ASP A 54 -4.13 2.14 -15.79
CA ASP A 54 -4.78 0.86 -15.54
C ASP A 54 -4.72 0.48 -14.04
N PRO A 55 -5.59 -0.42 -13.56
CA PRO A 55 -5.61 -0.82 -12.15
C PRO A 55 -4.29 -1.42 -11.64
N LYS A 56 -3.56 -2.12 -12.50
CA LYS A 56 -2.24 -2.70 -12.15
C LYS A 56 -1.20 -1.62 -11.98
N SER A 57 -1.23 -0.60 -12.83
CA SER A 57 -0.38 0.58 -12.75
C SER A 57 -0.58 1.36 -11.46
N ILE A 58 -1.82 1.59 -11.06
CA ILE A 58 -2.14 2.23 -9.77
C ILE A 58 -1.59 1.38 -8.61
N MET A 59 -1.78 0.07 -8.67
CA MET A 59 -1.29 -0.84 -7.63
C MET A 59 0.24 -0.86 -7.56
N LEU A 60 0.92 -0.85 -8.70
CA LEU A 60 2.37 -0.80 -8.76
C LEU A 60 2.92 0.47 -8.10
N ILE A 61 2.34 1.62 -8.41
CA ILE A 61 2.71 2.91 -7.79
C ILE A 61 2.46 2.86 -6.29
N SER A 62 1.25 2.48 -5.87
CA SER A 62 0.86 2.40 -4.45
C SER A 62 1.74 1.43 -3.66
N SER A 63 2.05 0.24 -4.20
CA SER A 63 2.85 -0.77 -3.51
C SER A 63 4.33 -0.42 -3.39
N ASN A 64 4.86 0.39 -4.29
CA ASN A 64 6.27 0.81 -4.23
C ASN A 64 6.50 2.09 -3.41
N ILE A 65 5.54 3.01 -3.40
CA ILE A 65 5.67 4.28 -2.69
C ILE A 65 4.99 4.24 -1.31
N GLY A 66 3.90 3.47 -1.18
CA GLY A 66 3.14 3.40 0.07
C GLY A 66 2.24 4.62 0.27
N LEU A 67 2.33 5.24 1.47
CA LEU A 67 1.46 6.35 1.90
C LEU A 67 2.06 7.74 1.66
N ASP A 68 3.22 7.83 1.03
CA ASP A 68 3.89 9.10 0.74
C ASP A 68 3.24 9.78 -0.48
N LEU A 69 2.27 10.67 -0.20
CA LEU A 69 1.50 11.34 -1.25
C LEU A 69 2.36 12.27 -2.10
N GLU A 70 3.39 12.89 -1.53
CA GLU A 70 4.30 13.78 -2.25
C GLU A 70 5.14 12.99 -3.28
N MET A 71 5.64 11.83 -2.87
CA MET A 71 6.35 10.94 -3.79
C MET A 71 5.43 10.39 -4.88
N ILE A 72 4.18 10.08 -4.56
CA ILE A 72 3.20 9.63 -5.55
C ILE A 72 2.90 10.74 -6.56
N GLU A 73 2.69 11.98 -6.08
CA GLU A 73 2.43 13.14 -6.94
C GLU A 73 3.58 13.36 -7.92
N LYS A 74 4.82 13.39 -7.43
CA LYS A 74 6.03 13.50 -8.27
C LYS A 74 6.13 12.37 -9.31
N ALA A 75 5.73 11.15 -8.94
CA ALA A 75 5.70 10.03 -9.88
C ALA A 75 4.65 10.23 -10.97
N LEU A 76 3.45 10.72 -10.63
CA LEU A 76 2.39 11.03 -11.58
C LEU A 76 2.77 12.20 -12.49
N GLU A 77 3.35 13.26 -11.95
CA GLU A 77 3.89 14.38 -12.73
C GLU A 77 4.92 13.89 -13.75
N LYS A 78 5.85 13.03 -13.32
CA LYS A 78 6.85 12.45 -14.22
C LYS A 78 6.23 11.67 -15.38
N LEU A 79 5.12 10.96 -15.12
CA LEU A 79 4.36 10.27 -16.17
C LEU A 79 3.66 11.25 -17.11
N SER A 80 3.25 12.43 -16.65
CA SER A 80 2.59 13.43 -17.49
C SER A 80 3.51 14.05 -18.55
N PHE A 81 4.82 14.03 -18.33
CA PHE A 81 5.82 14.52 -19.31
C PHE A 81 6.09 13.53 -20.45
N ARG A 82 5.46 12.36 -20.48
CA ARG A 82 5.58 11.44 -21.62
C ARG A 82 4.96 12.06 -22.89
N SER A 83 5.50 11.73 -24.04
CA SER A 83 5.12 12.34 -25.32
C SER A 83 3.75 11.93 -25.88
N ASN A 84 3.12 10.86 -25.36
CA ASN A 84 1.83 10.34 -25.83
C ASN A 84 0.76 10.47 -24.75
N ASN A 85 0.00 11.57 -24.74
CA ASN A 85 -1.01 11.87 -23.72
C ASN A 85 -2.33 11.08 -23.84
N GLU A 86 -2.57 10.34 -24.92
CA GLU A 86 -3.90 9.78 -25.21
C GLU A 86 -4.07 8.31 -24.83
N ASN A 87 -3.00 7.60 -24.53
CA ASN A 87 -3.05 6.15 -24.29
C ASN A 87 -3.09 5.78 -22.80
N LEU A 88 -3.72 4.63 -22.52
CA LEU A 88 -3.69 3.98 -21.22
C LEU A 88 -2.25 3.76 -20.76
N ILE A 89 -1.90 4.27 -19.57
CA ILE A 89 -0.59 4.05 -18.98
C ILE A 89 -0.53 2.65 -18.40
N THR A 90 0.35 1.86 -18.96
CA THR A 90 0.56 0.47 -18.57
C THR A 90 1.70 0.34 -17.54
N VAL A 91 1.79 -0.85 -16.93
CA VAL A 91 2.88 -1.21 -16.04
C VAL A 91 4.25 -1.08 -16.71
N ASP A 92 4.35 -1.39 -18.01
CA ASP A 92 5.60 -1.27 -18.79
C ASP A 92 6.07 0.19 -18.90
N GLU A 93 5.15 1.12 -19.07
CA GLU A 93 5.48 2.56 -19.09
C GLU A 93 5.92 3.06 -17.71
N ILE A 94 5.29 2.57 -16.64
CA ILE A 94 5.73 2.90 -15.27
C ILE A 94 7.16 2.40 -15.03
N GLU A 95 7.50 1.19 -15.46
CA GLU A 95 8.85 0.66 -15.38
C GLU A 95 9.85 1.55 -16.13
N LYS A 96 9.49 1.96 -17.34
CA LYS A 96 10.33 2.81 -18.20
C LYS A 96 10.55 4.21 -17.63
N TYR A 97 9.50 4.89 -17.16
CA TYR A 97 9.55 6.31 -16.80
C TYR A 97 9.81 6.55 -15.32
N ILE A 98 9.32 5.69 -14.43
CA ILE A 98 9.49 5.83 -12.98
C ILE A 98 10.60 4.91 -12.46
N GLY A 99 10.81 3.76 -13.12
CA GLY A 99 11.85 2.79 -12.76
C GLY A 99 11.40 1.79 -11.69
N PHE A 100 10.09 1.60 -11.50
CA PHE A 100 9.56 0.50 -10.71
C PHE A 100 9.50 -0.76 -11.55
N SER A 101 10.15 -1.83 -11.09
CA SER A 101 10.17 -3.09 -11.85
C SER A 101 8.79 -3.74 -11.88
N LYS A 102 8.36 -4.13 -13.08
CA LYS A 102 7.15 -4.90 -13.29
C LYS A 102 7.26 -6.32 -12.71
N GLU A 103 8.44 -6.93 -12.84
CA GLU A 103 8.64 -8.34 -12.55
C GLU A 103 9.06 -8.60 -11.12
N TYR A 104 9.80 -7.66 -10.49
CA TYR A 104 10.45 -7.84 -9.19
C TYR A 104 10.00 -6.76 -8.20
N ASN A 105 8.69 -6.72 -7.93
CA ASN A 105 8.11 -5.78 -7.01
C ASN A 105 7.24 -6.49 -5.96
N ASN A 106 6.86 -5.76 -4.93
CA ASN A 106 6.06 -6.29 -3.82
C ASN A 106 4.70 -6.86 -4.25
N PHE A 107 4.11 -6.35 -5.33
CA PHE A 107 2.83 -6.84 -5.84
C PHE A 107 2.98 -8.21 -6.51
N GLU A 108 3.99 -8.37 -7.36
CA GLU A 108 4.30 -9.67 -7.98
C GLU A 108 4.72 -10.71 -6.94
N LEU A 109 5.46 -10.29 -5.91
CA LEU A 109 5.79 -11.15 -4.77
C LEU A 109 4.52 -11.61 -4.04
N GLN A 110 3.62 -10.69 -3.71
CA GLN A 110 2.36 -11.00 -3.05
C GLN A 110 1.53 -12.01 -3.87
N ASN A 111 1.40 -11.78 -5.18
CA ASN A 111 0.65 -12.65 -6.08
C ASN A 111 1.30 -14.04 -6.19
N SER A 112 2.62 -14.11 -6.34
CA SER A 112 3.34 -15.38 -6.44
C SER A 112 3.22 -16.20 -5.15
N ILE A 113 3.27 -15.57 -3.98
CA ILE A 113 3.00 -16.22 -2.69
C ILE A 113 1.55 -16.68 -2.61
N GLY A 114 0.59 -15.80 -2.94
CA GLY A 114 -0.86 -16.12 -2.96
C GLY A 114 -1.19 -17.32 -3.83
N ASP A 115 -0.48 -17.47 -4.94
CA ASP A 115 -0.59 -18.58 -5.88
C ASP A 115 0.21 -19.84 -5.48
N LYS A 116 0.96 -19.81 -4.38
CA LYS A 116 1.92 -20.86 -3.96
C LYS A 116 3.03 -21.14 -4.99
N LYS A 117 3.41 -20.16 -5.79
CA LYS A 117 4.53 -20.24 -6.72
C LYS A 117 5.83 -19.89 -5.98
N PHE A 118 6.25 -20.78 -5.10
CA PHE A 118 7.34 -20.50 -4.16
C PHE A 118 8.68 -20.24 -4.86
N ASP A 119 9.01 -20.98 -5.92
CA ASP A 119 10.24 -20.75 -6.69
C ASP A 119 10.27 -19.33 -7.27
N LYS A 120 9.14 -18.88 -7.86
CA LYS A 120 9.00 -17.51 -8.35
C LYS A 120 9.11 -16.50 -7.21
N SER A 121 8.53 -16.79 -6.05
CA SER A 121 8.58 -15.89 -4.89
C SER A 121 10.02 -15.73 -4.37
N ILE A 122 10.77 -16.82 -4.27
CA ILE A 122 12.18 -16.81 -3.86
C ILE A 122 13.02 -16.03 -4.87
N PHE A 123 12.78 -16.24 -6.16
CA PHE A 123 13.47 -15.51 -7.21
C PHE A 123 13.22 -14.01 -7.14
N ILE A 124 11.95 -13.59 -6.97
CA ILE A 124 11.59 -12.16 -6.80
C ILE A 124 12.27 -11.56 -5.58
N ILE A 125 12.25 -12.24 -4.43
CA ILE A 125 12.89 -11.77 -3.19
C ILE A 125 14.39 -11.58 -3.43
N ASN A 126 15.07 -12.53 -4.06
CA ASN A 126 16.49 -12.42 -4.36
C ASN A 126 16.82 -11.23 -5.25
N GLN A 127 16.00 -10.97 -6.28
CA GLN A 127 16.14 -9.80 -7.15
C GLN A 127 15.90 -8.49 -6.39
N MET A 128 14.92 -8.45 -5.50
CA MET A 128 14.64 -7.28 -4.67
C MET A 128 15.80 -6.99 -3.70
N PHE A 129 16.44 -8.02 -3.14
CA PHE A 129 17.60 -7.87 -2.25
C PHE A 129 18.86 -7.37 -2.95
N GLN A 130 18.99 -7.56 -4.25
CA GLN A 130 20.09 -6.94 -5.01
C GLN A 130 19.97 -5.41 -5.06
N ASN A 131 18.78 -4.86 -4.76
CA ASN A 131 18.50 -3.43 -4.81
C ASN A 131 17.74 -2.94 -3.55
N VAL A 132 18.35 -3.16 -2.38
CA VAL A 132 17.76 -2.88 -1.06
C VAL A 132 17.30 -1.42 -0.90
N LYS A 133 18.02 -0.47 -1.52
CA LYS A 133 17.63 0.96 -1.48
C LYS A 133 16.28 1.22 -2.16
N LYS A 134 15.99 0.50 -3.25
CA LYS A 134 14.69 0.60 -3.96
C LYS A 134 13.59 -0.24 -3.31
N ASN A 135 13.98 -1.32 -2.64
CA ASN A 135 13.07 -2.30 -2.03
C ASN A 135 13.38 -2.49 -0.54
N PRO A 136 13.04 -1.52 0.32
CA PRO A 136 13.27 -1.66 1.76
C PRO A 136 12.48 -2.85 2.32
N ILE A 137 13.16 -3.72 3.07
CA ILE A 137 12.56 -4.94 3.64
C ILE A 137 11.34 -4.62 4.53
N GLN A 138 11.35 -3.50 5.23
CA GLN A 138 10.24 -3.07 6.11
C GLN A 138 8.96 -2.82 5.32
N VAL A 139 9.07 -2.26 4.11
CA VAL A 139 7.93 -2.05 3.21
C VAL A 139 7.37 -3.39 2.76
N THR A 140 8.22 -4.31 2.32
CA THR A 140 7.83 -5.67 1.91
C THR A 140 7.13 -6.42 3.05
N LEU A 141 7.68 -6.37 4.26
CA LEU A 141 7.08 -7.04 5.43
C LEU A 141 5.70 -6.44 5.77
N SER A 142 5.57 -5.11 5.73
CA SER A 142 4.28 -4.43 5.97
C SER A 142 3.22 -4.83 4.94
N LEU A 143 3.58 -4.90 3.66
CA LEU A 143 2.65 -5.28 2.59
C LEU A 143 2.23 -6.74 2.70
N LEU A 144 3.15 -7.66 2.97
CA LEU A 144 2.82 -9.08 3.20
C LEU A 144 1.98 -9.26 4.47
N HIS A 145 2.26 -8.52 5.53
CA HIS A 145 1.44 -8.53 6.74
C HIS A 145 -0.01 -8.09 6.42
N ASN A 146 -0.19 -6.98 5.71
CA ASN A 146 -1.51 -6.52 5.29
C ASN A 146 -2.23 -7.52 4.39
N PHE A 147 -1.52 -8.18 3.49
CA PHE A 147 -2.07 -9.22 2.63
C PHE A 147 -2.64 -10.38 3.45
N PHE A 148 -1.84 -10.99 4.34
CA PHE A 148 -2.29 -12.12 5.16
C PHE A 148 -3.35 -11.71 6.18
N ARG A 149 -3.32 -10.49 6.72
CA ARG A 149 -4.38 -9.95 7.58
C ARG A 149 -5.73 -9.91 6.84
N LYS A 150 -5.75 -9.51 5.57
CA LYS A 150 -6.96 -9.51 4.75
C LYS A 150 -7.45 -10.93 4.45
N ILE A 151 -6.55 -11.89 4.23
CA ILE A 151 -6.90 -13.31 4.08
C ILE A 151 -7.54 -13.86 5.37
N ILE A 152 -6.97 -13.55 6.55
CA ILE A 152 -7.56 -13.92 7.85
C ILE A 152 -8.97 -13.33 8.00
N LEU A 153 -9.16 -12.06 7.62
CA LEU A 153 -10.48 -11.43 7.65
C LEU A 153 -11.48 -12.13 6.73
N MET A 154 -11.04 -12.63 5.56
CA MET A 154 -11.91 -13.42 4.68
C MET A 154 -12.28 -14.76 5.31
N HIS A 155 -11.38 -15.44 6.00
CA HIS A 155 -11.70 -16.66 6.74
C HIS A 155 -12.74 -16.41 7.84
N SER A 156 -12.57 -15.34 8.63
CA SER A 156 -13.49 -15.01 9.73
C SER A 156 -14.92 -14.67 9.26
N LYS A 157 -15.08 -14.28 8.01
CA LYS A 157 -16.39 -13.94 7.38
C LYS A 157 -16.89 -15.01 6.41
N ASN A 158 -16.43 -16.24 6.56
CA ASN A 158 -16.82 -17.37 5.69
C ASN A 158 -16.75 -17.01 4.20
N PHE A 159 -15.67 -16.33 3.79
CA PHE A 159 -15.40 -15.88 2.42
C PHE A 159 -16.39 -14.82 1.86
N GLN A 160 -17.35 -14.36 2.63
CA GLN A 160 -18.33 -13.35 2.24
C GLN A 160 -17.77 -11.92 2.49
N CYS A 161 -16.71 -11.58 1.79
CA CYS A 161 -16.12 -10.25 1.88
C CYS A 161 -16.29 -9.47 0.58
N THR A 162 -16.77 -8.24 0.71
CA THR A 162 -16.77 -7.29 -0.40
C THR A 162 -15.40 -6.61 -0.50
N PRO A 163 -15.00 -6.12 -1.68
CA PRO A 163 -13.78 -5.33 -1.83
C PRO A 163 -13.70 -4.17 -0.84
N LYS A 164 -14.84 -3.50 -0.58
CA LYS A 164 -14.94 -2.39 0.37
C LYS A 164 -14.60 -2.83 1.79
N ASN A 165 -15.07 -4.00 2.24
CA ASN A 165 -14.79 -4.52 3.58
C ASN A 165 -13.32 -4.92 3.76
N LEU A 166 -12.66 -5.32 2.68
CA LEU A 166 -11.25 -5.67 2.67
C LEU A 166 -10.34 -4.45 2.48
N GLY A 167 -10.90 -3.31 2.09
CA GLY A 167 -10.12 -2.14 1.71
C GLY A 167 -9.22 -2.41 0.50
N ILE A 168 -9.76 -3.09 -0.53
CA ILE A 168 -9.06 -3.39 -1.78
C ILE A 168 -9.88 -2.91 -2.98
N HIS A 169 -9.20 -2.71 -4.10
CA HIS A 169 -9.90 -2.45 -5.36
C HIS A 169 -10.59 -3.74 -5.87
N PRO A 170 -11.80 -3.66 -6.45
CA PRO A 170 -12.57 -4.82 -6.92
C PRO A 170 -11.79 -5.74 -7.87
N PHE A 171 -10.92 -5.18 -8.68
CA PHE A 171 -10.06 -5.90 -9.62
C PHE A 171 -9.24 -7.02 -8.94
N PHE A 172 -8.74 -6.78 -7.72
CA PHE A 172 -7.88 -7.71 -7.00
C PHE A 172 -8.63 -8.73 -6.15
N LEU A 173 -9.97 -8.65 -6.08
CA LEU A 173 -10.76 -9.57 -5.25
C LEU A 173 -10.51 -11.04 -5.62
N LYS A 174 -10.36 -11.35 -6.91
CA LYS A 174 -10.10 -12.71 -7.40
C LYS A 174 -8.78 -13.27 -6.89
N ASP A 175 -7.73 -12.45 -6.80
CA ASP A 175 -6.40 -12.85 -6.31
C ASP A 175 -6.47 -13.19 -4.81
N TYR A 176 -7.18 -12.38 -4.03
CA TYR A 176 -7.44 -12.67 -2.62
C TYR A 176 -8.31 -13.90 -2.41
N GLN A 177 -9.35 -14.11 -3.24
CA GLN A 177 -10.18 -15.31 -3.21
C GLN A 177 -9.39 -16.58 -3.53
N LYS A 178 -8.43 -16.49 -4.43
CA LYS A 178 -7.52 -17.60 -4.73
C LYS A 178 -6.58 -17.86 -3.56
N ALA A 179 -5.97 -16.83 -3.01
CA ALA A 179 -5.05 -16.94 -1.89
C ALA A 179 -5.73 -17.53 -0.64
N VAL A 180 -6.97 -17.14 -0.32
CA VAL A 180 -7.70 -17.67 0.84
C VAL A 180 -8.00 -19.17 0.73
N ARG A 181 -8.17 -19.69 -0.50
CA ARG A 181 -8.31 -21.14 -0.73
C ARG A 181 -6.98 -21.88 -0.57
N ASN A 182 -5.87 -21.20 -0.85
CA ASN A 182 -4.53 -21.78 -0.79
C ASN A 182 -3.96 -21.81 0.63
N PHE A 183 -4.37 -20.92 1.51
CA PHE A 183 -3.86 -20.78 2.87
C PHE A 183 -4.98 -20.94 3.89
N SER A 184 -4.90 -21.96 4.75
CA SER A 184 -5.82 -22.12 5.89
C SER A 184 -5.60 -21.01 6.92
N LEU A 185 -6.59 -20.77 7.77
CA LEU A 185 -6.53 -19.77 8.84
C LEU A 185 -5.29 -19.96 9.73
N ASP A 186 -5.03 -21.20 10.18
CA ASP A 186 -3.88 -21.52 11.04
C ASP A 186 -2.54 -21.21 10.35
N LYS A 187 -2.42 -21.49 9.04
CA LYS A 187 -1.24 -21.13 8.27
C LYS A 187 -1.06 -19.62 8.18
N CYS A 188 -2.13 -18.88 7.96
CA CYS A 188 -2.08 -17.42 7.92
C CYS A 188 -1.62 -16.83 9.26
N ILE A 189 -2.12 -17.34 10.39
CA ILE A 189 -1.72 -16.91 11.74
C ILE A 189 -0.23 -17.17 11.95
N LYS A 190 0.27 -18.38 11.60
CA LYS A 190 1.69 -18.70 11.67
C LYS A 190 2.55 -17.77 10.82
N ILE A 191 2.10 -17.44 9.60
CA ILE A 191 2.81 -16.51 8.69
C ILE A 191 2.87 -15.11 9.31
N ILE A 192 1.76 -14.59 9.85
CA ILE A 192 1.76 -13.29 10.54
C ILE A 192 2.77 -13.28 11.68
N HIS A 193 2.87 -14.37 12.45
CA HIS A 193 3.84 -14.47 13.53
C HIS A 193 5.28 -14.44 13.01
N LEU A 194 5.58 -15.19 11.95
CA LEU A 194 6.89 -15.18 11.29
C LEU A 194 7.25 -13.80 10.73
N LEU A 195 6.30 -13.11 10.08
CA LEU A 195 6.51 -11.75 9.57
C LEU A 195 6.84 -10.78 10.71
N LYS A 196 6.13 -10.87 11.85
CA LYS A 196 6.43 -10.08 13.05
C LYS A 196 7.85 -10.35 13.57
N GLN A 197 8.24 -11.62 13.69
CA GLN A 197 9.58 -11.97 14.13
C GLN A 197 10.65 -11.43 13.17
N THR A 198 10.41 -11.53 11.87
CA THR A 198 11.34 -11.01 10.85
C THR A 198 11.44 -9.48 10.91
N ASP A 199 10.34 -8.78 11.14
CA ASP A 199 10.34 -7.32 11.32
C ASP A 199 11.17 -6.91 12.55
N LEU A 200 10.98 -7.58 13.69
CA LEU A 200 11.77 -7.34 14.90
C LEU A 200 13.26 -7.57 14.65
N LYS A 201 13.62 -8.69 13.99
CA LYS A 201 15.02 -8.97 13.62
C LYS A 201 15.59 -7.90 12.68
N SER A 202 14.83 -7.45 11.70
CA SER A 202 15.26 -6.41 10.76
C SER A 202 15.55 -5.06 11.44
N LYS A 203 14.97 -4.84 12.62
CA LYS A 203 15.17 -3.67 13.49
C LYS A 203 16.25 -3.88 14.57
N GLY A 204 16.97 -5.01 14.52
CA GLY A 204 18.03 -5.34 15.48
C GLY A 204 17.53 -5.84 16.85
N ILE A 205 16.23 -6.12 16.98
CA ILE A 205 15.66 -6.64 18.23
C ILE A 205 15.88 -8.15 18.31
N ASN A 206 16.65 -8.58 19.32
CA ASN A 206 16.98 -10.00 19.53
C ASN A 206 15.80 -10.70 20.23
N ILE A 207 15.09 -11.57 19.52
CA ILE A 207 13.85 -12.23 19.98
C ILE A 207 14.14 -13.23 21.12
N ASN A 208 15.37 -13.72 21.26
CA ASN A 208 15.77 -14.66 22.32
C ASN A 208 15.83 -14.04 23.74
N ARG A 209 15.52 -12.75 23.89
CA ARG A 209 15.44 -12.03 25.19
C ARG A 209 14.01 -11.70 25.62
N ILE A 210 13.00 -12.17 24.90
CA ILE A 210 11.59 -11.90 25.19
C ILE A 210 10.89 -13.26 25.42
N ASN A 211 11.36 -13.98 26.45
CA ASN A 211 10.66 -15.10 27.08
C ASN A 211 10.55 -14.81 28.56
#